data_907e357985b8a346395bf37ebe0b873e
#
_entry.id   907e357985b8a346395bf37ebe0b873e
#
_cell.length_a   1.000
_cell.length_b   1.000
_cell.length_c   1.000
_cell.angle_alpha   90.00
_cell.angle_beta   90.00
_cell.angle_gamma   90.00
#
_symmetry.space_group_name_H-M   'P 1'
#
loop_
_entity.id
_entity.type
_entity.pdbx_description
1 polymer ?
#
loop_
_entity_poly.entity_id
_entity_poly.type
_entity_poly.pdbx_seq_one_letter_code
_entity_poly.pdbx_strand_id
1 'polypeptide(L)'
;GCNCARFVTDILIASVTDFKIKKRLKKSKWFTPSTIGNVVIADTENHIYEVSVNGEISTYQSSVKKDNRRYFLDRLKDYSPNFVGTLEPKQIDAKVHHAQWLDGIAAGAWFELYHTEQIHIYRFRRISPHENIDIDALYVIDDISFDYYEKYRFVQYSNCAFFHIEQRSKVYKFQLKREA
;
A
#
# COMPACT_ATOMS: atom_id res chain seq x y z
N GLY A 1 -4.22 10.96 2.27
CA GLY A 1 -4.20 9.57 2.67
C GLY A 1 -3.64 9.40 4.07
N CYS A 2 -4.31 8.60 4.88
CA CYS A 2 -3.78 8.23 6.19
C CYS A 2 -2.79 7.07 5.96
N ASN A 3 -1.52 7.25 6.26
CA ASN A 3 -0.58 6.14 6.31
C ASN A 3 -0.36 5.69 7.75
N CYS A 4 0.08 4.46 7.94
CA CYS A 4 0.33 3.89 9.27
C CYS A 4 1.25 4.77 10.12
N ALA A 5 2.27 5.37 9.53
CA ALA A 5 3.19 6.25 10.25
C ALA A 5 2.50 7.52 10.79
N ARG A 6 1.53 8.09 10.07
CA ARG A 6 0.74 9.23 10.55
C ARG A 6 -0.14 8.84 11.74
N PHE A 7 -0.78 7.69 11.67
CA PHE A 7 -1.58 7.15 12.78
C PHE A 7 -0.72 6.95 14.04
N VAL A 8 0.44 6.30 13.89
CA VAL A 8 1.41 6.13 15.00
C VAL A 8 1.87 7.49 15.54
N THR A 9 2.15 8.46 14.68
CA THR A 9 2.53 9.82 15.12
C THR A 9 1.44 10.47 15.95
N ASP A 10 0.18 10.31 15.60
CA ASP A 10 -0.95 10.86 16.34
C ASP A 10 -1.10 10.22 17.73
N ILE A 11 -0.93 8.91 17.82
CA ILE A 11 -0.91 8.20 19.11
C ILE A 11 0.26 8.69 19.98
N LEU A 12 1.47 8.79 19.41
CA LEU A 12 2.64 9.28 20.11
C LEU A 12 2.43 10.71 20.63
N ILE A 13 1.85 11.61 19.84
CA ILE A 13 1.53 12.98 20.26
C ILE A 13 0.53 12.99 21.45
N ALA A 14 -0.42 12.06 21.45
CA ALA A 14 -1.40 11.95 22.52
C ALA A 14 -0.79 11.40 23.82
N SER A 15 0.11 10.41 23.73
CA SER A 15 0.64 9.66 24.87
C SER A 15 1.92 10.23 25.48
N VAL A 16 2.78 10.89 24.67
CA VAL A 16 4.08 11.41 25.15
C VAL A 16 3.90 12.60 26.08
N THR A 17 4.53 12.53 27.24
CA THR A 17 4.56 13.61 28.24
C THR A 17 5.70 14.60 28.02
N ASP A 18 6.83 14.16 27.45
CA ASP A 18 7.97 15.02 27.14
C ASP A 18 7.59 16.09 26.10
N PHE A 19 7.72 17.36 26.52
CA PHE A 19 7.33 18.50 25.69
C PHE A 19 8.20 18.65 24.43
N LYS A 20 9.51 18.32 24.51
CA LYS A 20 10.43 18.47 23.37
C LYS A 20 10.11 17.43 22.30
N ILE A 21 9.91 16.17 22.69
CA ILE A 21 9.49 15.09 21.80
C ILE A 21 8.13 15.44 21.19
N LYS A 22 7.16 15.81 21.99
CA LYS A 22 5.81 16.19 21.50
C LYS A 22 5.84 17.33 20.50
N LYS A 23 6.67 18.35 20.71
CA LYS A 23 6.86 19.46 19.77
C LYS A 23 7.47 18.99 18.44
N ARG A 24 8.48 18.11 18.49
CA ARG A 24 9.12 17.53 17.29
C ARG A 24 8.15 16.67 16.51
N LEU A 25 7.35 15.83 17.17
CA LEU A 25 6.31 15.01 16.53
C LEU A 25 5.24 15.88 15.85
N LYS A 26 4.74 16.93 16.53
CA LYS A 26 3.80 17.87 15.94
C LYS A 26 4.37 18.55 14.69
N LYS A 27 5.65 18.95 14.71
CA LYS A 27 6.33 19.51 13.55
C LYS A 27 6.45 18.49 12.40
N SER A 28 6.77 17.23 12.69
CA SER A 28 6.87 16.18 11.66
C SER A 28 5.55 15.91 10.96
N LYS A 29 4.42 16.15 11.63
CA LYS A 29 3.07 15.97 11.06
C LYS A 29 2.76 16.95 9.92
N TRP A 30 3.41 18.11 9.85
CA TRP A 30 3.29 19.05 8.73
C TRP A 30 3.93 18.54 7.43
N PHE A 31 4.83 17.58 7.56
CA PHE A 31 5.43 16.85 6.45
C PHE A 31 4.83 15.44 6.39
N THR A 32 5.44 14.54 5.66
CA THR A 32 5.02 13.15 5.64
C THR A 32 5.69 12.36 6.77
N PRO A 33 4.99 12.02 7.85
CA PRO A 33 5.55 11.20 8.91
C PRO A 33 5.99 9.84 8.37
N SER A 34 7.10 9.34 8.88
CA SER A 34 7.61 8.00 8.58
C SER A 34 7.95 7.25 9.86
N THR A 35 7.97 5.93 9.79
CA THR A 35 8.35 5.09 10.94
C THR A 35 9.73 5.45 11.43
N ILE A 36 10.70 5.55 10.54
CA ILE A 36 12.09 5.95 10.88
C ILE A 36 12.10 7.35 11.49
N GLY A 37 11.32 8.29 10.93
CA GLY A 37 11.20 9.65 11.48
C GLY A 37 10.67 9.67 12.91
N ASN A 38 9.69 8.84 13.23
CA ASN A 38 9.15 8.74 14.59
C ASN A 38 10.18 8.17 15.57
N VAL A 39 10.93 7.14 15.17
CA VAL A 39 12.03 6.57 16.00
C VAL A 39 13.10 7.63 16.27
N VAL A 40 13.57 8.34 15.24
CA VAL A 40 14.59 9.39 15.39
C VAL A 40 14.11 10.56 16.27
N ILE A 41 12.81 10.87 16.23
CA ILE A 41 12.23 11.92 17.09
C ILE A 41 12.14 11.44 18.54
N ALA A 42 11.83 10.19 18.78
CA ALA A 42 11.71 9.61 20.11
C ALA A 42 13.08 9.44 20.79
N ASP A 43 14.15 9.29 20.01
CA ASP A 43 15.50 9.18 20.55
C ASP A 43 16.03 10.55 20.98
N THR A 44 16.31 10.66 22.27
CA THR A 44 16.90 11.87 22.88
C THR A 44 18.40 11.75 23.13
N GLU A 45 18.97 10.54 23.04
CA GLU A 45 20.32 10.22 23.45
C GLU A 45 21.20 9.58 22.39
N ASN A 46 20.73 9.56 21.12
CA ASN A 46 21.39 8.93 19.95
C ASN A 46 21.65 7.42 20.11
N HIS A 47 20.72 6.71 20.70
CA HIS A 47 20.78 5.26 20.90
C HIS A 47 19.99 4.48 19.81
N ILE A 48 19.94 4.99 18.60
CA ILE A 48 19.26 4.28 17.49
C ILE A 48 20.25 3.30 16.86
N TYR A 49 19.79 2.08 16.72
CA TYR A 49 20.53 1.00 16.07
C TYR A 49 19.79 0.51 14.86
N GLU A 50 20.53 0.06 13.86
CA GLU A 50 20.00 -0.70 12.74
C GLU A 50 20.48 -2.16 12.86
N VAL A 51 19.57 -3.07 12.49
CA VAL A 51 19.85 -4.50 12.46
C VAL A 51 19.91 -4.92 11.00
N SER A 52 21.03 -5.50 10.59
CA SER A 52 21.21 -6.03 9.24
C SER A 52 20.39 -7.30 9.03
N VAL A 53 20.25 -7.73 7.78
CA VAL A 53 19.60 -9.00 7.42
C VAL A 53 20.26 -10.20 8.10
N ASN A 54 21.55 -10.11 8.40
CA ASN A 54 22.32 -11.15 9.08
C ASN A 54 22.25 -11.07 10.62
N GLY A 55 21.44 -10.15 11.16
CA GLY A 55 21.31 -9.96 12.60
C GLY A 55 22.39 -9.11 13.26
N GLU A 56 23.32 -8.52 12.48
CA GLU A 56 24.34 -7.62 13.03
C GLU A 56 23.72 -6.30 13.47
N ILE A 57 24.10 -5.84 14.66
CA ILE A 57 23.62 -4.59 15.23
C ILE A 57 24.71 -3.53 15.06
N SER A 58 24.35 -2.42 14.46
CA SER A 58 25.21 -1.25 14.30
C SER A 58 24.50 0.04 14.67
N THR A 59 25.25 1.08 15.01
CA THR A 59 24.68 2.39 15.29
C THR A 59 24.10 2.98 14.01
N TYR A 60 22.88 3.52 14.09
CA TYR A 60 22.24 4.19 12.97
C TYR A 60 23.02 5.44 12.52
N GLN A 61 23.53 5.42 11.30
CA GLN A 61 24.35 6.49 10.73
C GLN A 61 23.70 7.17 9.51
N SER A 62 22.47 6.84 9.20
CA SER A 62 21.76 7.40 8.07
C SER A 62 20.94 8.64 8.47
N SER A 63 20.15 9.15 7.54
CA SER A 63 19.19 10.21 7.80
C SER A 63 17.79 9.79 7.37
N VAL A 64 16.78 10.27 8.10
CA VAL A 64 15.36 10.00 7.79
C VAL A 64 15.03 10.32 6.32
N LYS A 65 15.59 11.40 5.78
CA LYS A 65 15.39 11.82 4.38
C LYS A 65 16.00 10.81 3.41
N LYS A 66 17.23 10.35 3.69
CA LYS A 66 17.94 9.37 2.85
C LYS A 66 17.21 8.04 2.85
N ASP A 67 16.78 7.56 4.03
CA ASP A 67 16.11 6.28 4.14
C ASP A 67 14.69 6.30 3.57
N ASN A 68 13.92 7.36 3.80
CA ASN A 68 12.63 7.53 3.15
C ASN A 68 12.77 7.51 1.63
N ARG A 69 13.78 8.19 1.07
CA ARG A 69 14.05 8.16 -0.35
C ARG A 69 14.40 6.74 -0.82
N ARG A 70 15.32 6.07 -0.13
CA ARG A 70 15.75 4.70 -0.46
C ARG A 70 14.58 3.71 -0.41
N TYR A 71 13.72 3.78 0.60
CA TYR A 71 12.64 2.80 0.78
C TYR A 71 11.38 3.11 -0.02
N PHE A 72 11.10 4.37 -0.34
CA PHE A 72 9.86 4.75 -1.01
C PHE A 72 10.05 5.27 -2.44
N LEU A 73 11.10 6.02 -2.72
CA LEU A 73 11.27 6.67 -4.01
C LEU A 73 12.25 5.92 -4.93
N ASP A 74 13.37 5.43 -4.39
CA ASP A 74 14.38 4.79 -5.23
C ASP A 74 13.95 3.38 -5.65
N ARG A 75 13.12 2.70 -4.86
CA ARG A 75 12.53 1.41 -5.25
C ARG A 75 11.50 1.52 -6.37
N LEU A 76 10.87 2.67 -6.54
CA LEU A 76 9.84 2.88 -7.56
C LEU A 76 10.41 3.26 -8.93
N LYS A 77 11.69 3.63 -9.01
CA LYS A 77 12.28 4.15 -10.24
C LYS A 77 12.67 3.08 -11.25
N ASP A 78 13.13 1.94 -10.78
CA ASP A 78 13.84 0.96 -11.60
C ASP A 78 13.09 -0.37 -11.76
N TYR A 79 11.86 -0.46 -11.26
CA TYR A 79 11.06 -1.69 -11.34
C TYR A 79 9.91 -1.59 -12.33
N SER A 80 9.91 -2.52 -13.25
CA SER A 80 8.74 -2.83 -14.06
C SER A 80 8.43 -4.34 -13.91
N PRO A 81 7.50 -4.70 -13.04
CA PRO A 81 6.62 -3.94 -12.15
C PRO A 81 7.35 -3.23 -10.99
N ASN A 82 6.76 -2.22 -10.43
CA ASN A 82 7.33 -1.25 -9.48
C ASN A 82 7.93 -1.81 -8.19
N PHE A 83 7.72 -3.08 -7.86
CA PHE A 83 8.32 -3.76 -6.73
C PHE A 83 8.17 -5.28 -6.85
N VAL A 84 9.04 -5.98 -6.14
CA VAL A 84 8.97 -7.42 -5.98
C VAL A 84 8.26 -7.69 -4.65
N GLY A 85 7.19 -8.46 -4.68
CA GLY A 85 6.50 -8.92 -3.47
C GLY A 85 7.40 -9.82 -2.64
N THR A 86 7.28 -9.70 -1.32
CA THR A 86 8.02 -10.54 -0.37
C THR A 86 7.26 -11.81 0.01
N LEU A 87 5.98 -11.88 -0.34
CA LEU A 87 5.13 -13.04 -0.09
C LEU A 87 4.87 -13.77 -1.40
N GLU A 88 5.10 -15.07 -1.38
CA GLU A 88 4.63 -15.93 -2.47
C GLU A 88 3.11 -16.06 -2.42
N PRO A 89 2.44 -16.02 -3.59
CA PRO A 89 1.00 -16.22 -3.62
C PRO A 89 0.67 -17.63 -3.12
N LYS A 90 -0.12 -17.71 -2.06
CA LYS A 90 -0.68 -18.99 -1.65
C LYS A 90 -1.76 -19.39 -2.63
N GLN A 91 -1.83 -20.69 -2.94
CA GLN A 91 -2.94 -21.25 -3.69
C GLN A 91 -4.21 -21.05 -2.85
N ILE A 92 -5.15 -20.26 -3.35
CA ILE A 92 -6.46 -20.08 -2.74
C ILE A 92 -7.35 -21.20 -3.22
N ASP A 93 -8.22 -21.68 -2.34
CA ASP A 93 -9.17 -22.76 -2.63
C ASP A 93 -9.94 -22.46 -3.94
N ALA A 94 -10.29 -23.51 -4.67
CA ALA A 94 -10.81 -23.52 -6.05
C ALA A 94 -12.01 -22.61 -6.36
N LYS A 95 -12.50 -21.86 -5.40
CA LYS A 95 -13.58 -20.87 -5.55
C LYS A 95 -13.15 -19.57 -6.21
N VAL A 96 -11.86 -19.37 -6.44
CA VAL A 96 -11.29 -18.11 -6.94
C VAL A 96 -10.71 -18.32 -8.34
N HIS A 97 -11.54 -18.74 -9.28
CA HIS A 97 -11.11 -19.11 -10.63
C HIS A 97 -10.58 -17.96 -11.50
N HIS A 98 -10.78 -16.71 -11.10
CA HIS A 98 -10.41 -15.53 -11.90
C HIS A 98 -9.51 -14.54 -11.17
N ALA A 99 -9.02 -14.91 -9.97
CA ALA A 99 -8.17 -14.02 -9.20
C ALA A 99 -6.78 -13.87 -9.83
N GLN A 100 -6.29 -12.64 -9.84
CA GLN A 100 -4.92 -12.33 -10.23
C GLN A 100 -4.16 -11.83 -9.01
N TRP A 101 -2.95 -12.36 -8.82
CA TRP A 101 -2.07 -11.87 -7.78
C TRP A 101 -1.44 -10.54 -8.18
N LEU A 102 -1.51 -9.56 -7.28
CA LEU A 102 -0.81 -8.29 -7.41
C LEU A 102 0.07 -8.07 -6.19
N ASP A 103 1.36 -7.95 -6.43
CA ASP A 103 2.34 -7.72 -5.39
C ASP A 103 2.17 -6.35 -4.72
N GLY A 104 2.44 -6.29 -3.43
CA GLY A 104 2.43 -5.08 -2.62
C GLY A 104 3.77 -4.82 -1.92
N ILE A 105 3.97 -3.62 -1.42
CA ILE A 105 5.23 -3.21 -0.76
C ILE A 105 5.52 -4.09 0.47
N ALA A 106 4.49 -4.43 1.24
CA ALA A 106 4.60 -5.27 2.44
C ALA A 106 3.95 -6.64 2.24
N ALA A 107 2.92 -6.72 1.42
CA ALA A 107 2.18 -7.93 1.11
C ALA A 107 1.47 -7.76 -0.22
N GLY A 108 1.32 -8.86 -0.98
CA GLY A 108 0.44 -8.93 -2.13
C GLY A 108 -1.00 -9.25 -1.72
N ALA A 109 -1.87 -9.32 -2.71
CA ALA A 109 -3.25 -9.78 -2.57
C ALA A 109 -3.76 -10.34 -3.89
N TRP A 110 -4.80 -11.16 -3.78
CA TRP A 110 -5.56 -11.61 -4.93
C TRP A 110 -6.64 -10.59 -5.28
N PHE A 111 -6.77 -10.27 -6.55
CA PHE A 111 -7.74 -9.33 -7.08
C PHE A 111 -8.68 -10.04 -8.04
N GLU A 112 -9.97 -9.85 -7.84
CA GLU A 112 -11.04 -10.41 -8.65
C GLU A 112 -11.97 -9.33 -9.16
N LEU A 113 -12.42 -9.49 -10.39
CA LEU A 113 -13.44 -8.64 -10.99
C LEU A 113 -14.62 -9.50 -11.44
N TYR A 114 -15.82 -9.05 -11.16
CA TYR A 114 -17.06 -9.68 -11.59
C TYR A 114 -17.92 -8.68 -12.36
N HIS A 115 -18.44 -9.13 -13.46
CA HIS A 115 -19.45 -8.39 -14.20
C HIS A 115 -20.75 -8.33 -13.37
N THR A 116 -21.46 -7.21 -13.46
CA THR A 116 -22.79 -7.03 -12.87
C THR A 116 -23.84 -6.79 -13.97
N GLU A 117 -25.11 -6.85 -13.60
CA GLU A 117 -26.21 -6.51 -14.55
C GLU A 117 -26.25 -5.01 -14.90
N GLN A 118 -25.55 -4.17 -14.12
CA GLN A 118 -25.49 -2.73 -14.34
C GLN A 118 -24.34 -2.38 -15.28
N ILE A 119 -24.63 -1.61 -16.31
CA ILE A 119 -23.63 -1.16 -17.29
C ILE A 119 -22.55 -0.34 -16.58
N HIS A 120 -21.28 -0.63 -16.89
CA HIS A 120 -20.08 0.03 -16.34
C HIS A 120 -19.89 -0.12 -14.83
N ILE A 121 -20.63 -1.01 -14.17
CA ILE A 121 -20.48 -1.32 -12.76
C ILE A 121 -19.99 -2.75 -12.61
N TYR A 122 -18.95 -2.91 -11.82
CA TYR A 122 -18.29 -4.19 -11.58
C TYR A 122 -18.17 -4.41 -10.06
N ARG A 123 -18.35 -5.65 -9.62
CA ARG A 123 -18.00 -6.04 -8.27
C ARG A 123 -16.53 -6.40 -8.24
N PHE A 124 -15.80 -5.79 -7.33
CA PHE A 124 -14.39 -6.05 -7.12
C PHE A 124 -14.16 -6.64 -5.74
N ARG A 125 -13.32 -7.66 -5.68
CA ARG A 125 -12.87 -8.27 -4.42
C ARG A 125 -11.36 -8.24 -4.33
N ARG A 126 -10.86 -7.89 -3.14
CA ARG A 126 -9.47 -8.05 -2.75
C ARG A 126 -9.39 -9.07 -1.63
N ILE A 127 -8.58 -10.10 -1.84
CA ILE A 127 -8.43 -11.21 -0.91
C ILE A 127 -6.99 -11.25 -0.43
N SER A 128 -6.80 -11.24 0.89
CA SER A 128 -5.48 -11.30 1.50
C SER A 128 -4.78 -12.65 1.24
N PRO A 129 -3.45 -12.77 1.47
CA PRO A 129 -2.75 -14.05 1.41
C PRO A 129 -3.25 -15.08 2.43
N HIS A 130 -4.04 -14.66 3.39
CA HIS A 130 -4.65 -15.52 4.42
C HIS A 130 -6.13 -15.81 4.14
N GLU A 131 -6.58 -15.59 2.89
CA GLU A 131 -7.94 -15.88 2.41
C GLU A 131 -9.04 -14.98 3.02
N ASN A 132 -8.65 -13.91 3.73
CA ASN A 132 -9.63 -12.95 4.22
C ASN A 132 -10.03 -11.98 3.10
N ILE A 133 -11.32 -11.71 2.98
CA ILE A 133 -11.84 -10.71 2.05
C ILE A 133 -11.65 -9.34 2.69
N ASP A 134 -10.68 -8.58 2.18
CA ASP A 134 -10.38 -7.23 2.65
C ASP A 134 -11.32 -6.19 2.04
N ILE A 135 -11.75 -6.43 0.78
CA ILE A 135 -12.65 -5.57 0.02
C ILE A 135 -13.64 -6.45 -0.73
N ASP A 136 -14.89 -6.08 -0.68
CA ASP A 136 -15.97 -6.62 -1.51
C ASP A 136 -16.94 -5.48 -1.78
N ALA A 137 -16.85 -4.84 -2.93
CA ALA A 137 -17.60 -3.62 -3.21
C ALA A 137 -17.83 -3.42 -4.71
N LEU A 138 -18.73 -2.50 -5.03
CA LEU A 138 -19.03 -2.09 -6.40
C LEU A 138 -18.13 -0.93 -6.83
N TYR A 139 -17.64 -1.02 -8.06
CA TYR A 139 -16.79 -0.01 -8.69
C TYR A 139 -17.38 0.38 -10.04
N VAL A 140 -17.19 1.63 -10.41
CA VAL A 140 -17.64 2.19 -11.67
C VAL A 140 -16.43 2.52 -12.54
N ILE A 141 -16.59 2.33 -13.84
CA ILE A 141 -15.66 2.77 -14.89
C ILE A 141 -16.38 3.72 -15.84
N ASP A 142 -15.75 4.84 -16.16
CA ASP A 142 -16.31 5.82 -17.11
C ASP A 142 -15.99 5.46 -18.56
N ASP A 143 -14.98 4.63 -18.79
CA ASP A 143 -14.50 4.29 -20.12
C ASP A 143 -15.24 3.06 -20.67
N ILE A 144 -16.04 3.29 -21.70
CA ILE A 144 -16.87 2.27 -22.35
C ILE A 144 -16.09 1.25 -23.19
N SER A 145 -14.81 1.49 -23.45
CA SER A 145 -13.99 0.61 -24.30
C SER A 145 -13.38 -0.59 -23.55
N PHE A 146 -13.60 -0.70 -22.24
CA PHE A 146 -13.21 -1.88 -21.48
C PHE A 146 -14.15 -3.05 -21.78
N ASP A 147 -13.58 -4.19 -22.12
CA ASP A 147 -14.31 -5.43 -22.36
C ASP A 147 -13.98 -6.47 -21.29
N TYR A 148 -14.94 -6.78 -20.45
CA TYR A 148 -14.78 -7.75 -19.36
C TYR A 148 -14.41 -9.16 -19.87
N TYR A 149 -14.85 -9.53 -21.07
CA TYR A 149 -14.67 -10.88 -21.61
C TYR A 149 -13.33 -11.08 -22.32
N GLU A 150 -12.61 -9.99 -22.59
CA GLU A 150 -11.27 -10.05 -23.11
C GLU A 150 -10.21 -10.16 -22.01
N LYS A 151 -9.02 -10.62 -22.39
CA LYS A 151 -7.90 -10.74 -21.47
C LYS A 151 -7.49 -9.38 -20.91
N TYR A 152 -7.37 -9.29 -19.61
CA TYR A 152 -6.92 -8.11 -18.87
C TYR A 152 -6.01 -8.50 -17.71
N ARG A 153 -5.30 -7.52 -17.15
CA ARG A 153 -4.50 -7.70 -15.94
C ARG A 153 -4.67 -6.53 -14.98
N PHE A 154 -4.69 -6.82 -13.68
CA PHE A 154 -4.58 -5.78 -12.66
C PHE A 154 -3.17 -5.20 -12.64
N VAL A 155 -3.07 -3.90 -12.46
CA VAL A 155 -1.79 -3.19 -12.43
C VAL A 155 -1.70 -2.27 -11.22
N GLN A 156 -0.49 -1.84 -10.89
CA GLN A 156 -0.20 -1.00 -9.73
C GLN A 156 -0.85 0.36 -9.79
N TYR A 157 -0.74 1.07 -8.65
CA TYR A 157 -1.53 2.22 -8.21
C TYR A 157 -2.97 1.87 -7.84
N SER A 158 -3.17 0.67 -7.27
CA SER A 158 -4.48 0.22 -6.78
C SER A 158 -4.58 0.34 -5.26
N ASN A 159 -5.73 0.81 -4.78
CA ASN A 159 -6.06 0.91 -3.35
C ASN A 159 -7.57 0.68 -3.12
N CYS A 160 -8.04 0.86 -1.89
CA CYS A 160 -9.45 0.62 -1.55
C CYS A 160 -10.44 1.59 -2.22
N ALA A 161 -9.99 2.73 -2.72
CA ALA A 161 -10.85 3.73 -3.37
C ALA A 161 -10.89 3.57 -4.90
N PHE A 162 -9.86 2.98 -5.48
CA PHE A 162 -9.76 2.73 -6.90
C PHE A 162 -8.75 1.62 -7.20
N PHE A 163 -8.87 1.01 -8.37
CA PHE A 163 -7.87 0.11 -8.92
C PHE A 163 -7.70 0.33 -10.42
N HIS A 164 -6.62 -0.20 -10.95
CA HIS A 164 -6.33 -0.10 -12.37
C HIS A 164 -6.23 -1.48 -13.01
N ILE A 165 -6.73 -1.55 -14.23
CA ILE A 165 -6.63 -2.71 -15.11
C ILE A 165 -5.99 -2.27 -16.42
N GLU A 166 -5.04 -3.05 -16.91
CA GLU A 166 -4.50 -2.91 -18.24
C GLU A 166 -5.14 -3.92 -19.19
N GLN A 167 -5.62 -3.44 -20.34
CA GLN A 167 -6.17 -4.21 -21.43
C GLN A 167 -5.77 -3.57 -22.74
N ARG A 168 -5.27 -4.32 -23.71
CA ARG A 168 -4.83 -3.81 -25.03
C ARG A 168 -3.87 -2.61 -24.93
N SER A 169 -2.92 -2.63 -23.99
CA SER A 169 -1.97 -1.54 -23.72
C SER A 169 -2.61 -0.22 -23.24
N LYS A 170 -3.89 -0.23 -22.89
CA LYS A 170 -4.60 0.87 -22.27
C LYS A 170 -4.87 0.58 -20.81
N VAL A 171 -4.70 1.59 -19.96
CA VAL A 171 -4.96 1.48 -18.51
C VAL A 171 -6.31 2.10 -18.19
N TYR A 172 -7.17 1.32 -17.57
CA TYR A 172 -8.51 1.68 -17.14
C TYR A 172 -8.53 1.88 -15.64
N LYS A 173 -9.17 2.93 -15.18
CA LYS A 173 -9.35 3.23 -13.76
C LYS A 173 -10.78 2.93 -13.34
N PHE A 174 -10.92 2.08 -12.33
CA PHE A 174 -12.17 1.78 -11.66
C PHE A 174 -12.22 2.52 -10.33
N GLN A 175 -13.31 3.18 -10.05
CA GLN A 175 -13.50 3.96 -8.83
C GLN A 175 -14.60 3.35 -7.96
N LEU A 176 -14.39 3.35 -6.65
CA LEU A 176 -15.40 2.86 -5.70
C LEU A 176 -16.72 3.62 -5.92
N LYS A 177 -17.79 2.87 -6.17
CA LYS A 177 -19.14 3.41 -6.24
C LYS A 177 -19.55 3.83 -4.83
N ARG A 178 -19.71 5.12 -4.61
CA ARG A 178 -20.29 5.63 -3.35
C ARG A 178 -21.80 5.48 -3.39
N GLU A 179 -22.36 4.97 -2.32
CA GLU A 179 -23.80 5.08 -2.11
C GLU A 179 -24.12 6.57 -1.93
N ALA A 180 -25.16 7.03 -2.63
CA ALA A 180 -25.64 8.41 -2.56
C ALA A 180 -26.47 8.60 -1.28
#